data_0bf8e1c57bd7964b0d25432908d98e05
#
_entry.id   0bf8e1c57bd7964b0d25432908d98e05
#
_cell.length_a   1.000
_cell.length_b   1.000
_cell.length_c   1.000
_cell.angle_alpha   90.00
_cell.angle_beta   90.00
_cell.angle_gamma   90.00
#
_symmetry.space_group_name_H-M   'P 1'
#
loop_
_entity.id
_entity.type
_entity.pdbx_description
1 polymer ?
#
loop_
_entity_poly.entity_id
_entity_poly.type
_entity_poly.pdbx_seq_one_letter_code
_entity_poly.pdbx_strand_id
1 'polypeptide(L)'
;MENNWFKTMQKNEINNEDVKEFKLPNGKEIAIFNLNDKFFATDLYCSHEKVSLCDGFINGDSIECPLHQGVFKISTGEVLESPPTEKIQAYEVKIEDNYIFVKDD
;
A
#
# COMPACT_ATOMS: atom_id res chain seq x y z
N MET A 1 -4.04 25.53 8.75
CA MET A 1 -3.18 24.63 8.40
C MET A 1 -3.75 23.28 8.21
N GLU A 2 -3.63 22.78 7.14
CA GLU A 2 -4.21 21.52 6.84
C GLU A 2 -3.40 20.39 7.34
N ASN A 3 -4.09 19.40 7.79
CA ASN A 3 -3.46 18.16 8.18
C ASN A 3 -3.84 17.11 7.18
N ASN A 4 -2.89 16.70 6.35
CA ASN A 4 -3.15 15.70 5.31
C ASN A 4 -2.96 14.28 5.80
N TRP A 5 -2.74 14.10 7.09
CA TRP A 5 -2.57 12.79 7.68
C TRP A 5 -3.91 12.19 8.07
N PHE A 6 -4.13 10.97 7.66
CA PHE A 6 -5.37 10.25 7.95
C PHE A 6 -5.07 9.07 8.87
N LYS A 7 -5.79 8.99 9.97
CA LYS A 7 -5.70 7.86 10.88
C LYS A 7 -6.40 6.67 10.23
N THR A 8 -5.71 5.55 10.17
CA THR A 8 -6.28 4.37 9.54
C THR A 8 -6.58 3.28 10.57
N MET A 9 -5.70 2.32 10.73
CA MET A 9 -5.94 1.20 11.61
C MET A 9 -4.79 1.03 12.57
N GLN A 10 -4.97 0.18 13.59
CA GLN A 10 -3.90 -0.12 14.52
C GLN A 10 -2.87 -1.01 13.84
N LYS A 11 -1.60 -0.81 14.19
CA LYS A 11 -0.55 -1.57 13.53
C LYS A 11 -0.66 -3.07 13.82
N ASN A 12 -1.27 -3.46 14.94
CA ASN A 12 -1.41 -4.88 15.24
C ASN A 12 -2.54 -5.56 14.49
N GLU A 13 -3.27 -4.80 13.65
CA GLU A 13 -4.30 -5.40 12.80
C GLU A 13 -3.70 -6.01 11.54
N ILE A 14 -2.43 -5.74 11.24
CA ILE A 14 -1.77 -6.27 10.06
C ILE A 14 -0.61 -7.13 10.50
N ASN A 15 -0.65 -8.42 10.19
CA ASN A 15 0.44 -9.33 10.52
C ASN A 15 1.66 -9.04 9.67
N ASN A 16 2.82 -9.55 10.11
CA ASN A 16 4.04 -9.38 9.35
C ASN A 16 3.90 -9.99 7.96
N GLU A 17 4.41 -9.26 6.96
CA GLU A 17 4.35 -9.68 5.55
C GLU A 17 2.90 -9.87 5.08
N ASP A 18 2.05 -8.95 5.50
CA ASP A 18 0.66 -8.98 5.09
C ASP A 18 0.24 -7.59 4.62
N VAL A 19 -0.94 -7.52 4.03
CA VAL A 19 -1.45 -6.28 3.45
C VAL A 19 -2.95 -6.22 3.71
N LYS A 20 -3.45 -5.01 3.99
CA LYS A 20 -4.87 -4.77 4.20
C LYS A 20 -5.31 -3.55 3.43
N GLU A 21 -6.55 -3.59 2.96
CA GLU A 21 -7.08 -2.43 2.26
C GLU A 21 -7.71 -1.47 3.26
N PHE A 22 -7.72 -0.21 2.89
CA PHE A 22 -8.35 0.83 3.69
C PHE A 22 -8.85 1.93 2.77
N LYS A 23 -10.04 2.44 3.05
CA LYS A 23 -10.60 3.55 2.27
C LYS A 23 -10.49 4.81 3.10
N LEU A 24 -9.79 5.80 2.55
CA LEU A 24 -9.63 7.08 3.23
C LEU A 24 -10.94 7.87 3.19
N PRO A 25 -11.11 8.83 4.12
CA PRO A 25 -12.35 9.63 4.14
C PRO A 25 -12.60 10.38 2.83
N ASN A 26 -11.54 10.67 2.07
CA ASN A 26 -11.70 11.34 0.77
C ASN A 26 -12.10 10.38 -0.34
N GLY A 27 -12.32 9.10 -0.03
CA GLY A 27 -12.75 8.12 -1.02
C GLY A 27 -11.63 7.33 -1.67
N LYS A 28 -10.40 7.72 -1.42
CA LYS A 28 -9.25 7.03 -2.02
C LYS A 28 -9.04 5.67 -1.35
N GLU A 29 -8.83 4.64 -2.15
CA GLU A 29 -8.61 3.29 -1.65
C GLU A 29 -7.13 2.97 -1.69
N ILE A 30 -6.60 2.52 -0.55
CA ILE A 30 -5.17 2.26 -0.43
C ILE A 30 -4.93 0.87 0.14
N ALA A 31 -3.71 0.39 -0.05
CA ALA A 31 -3.23 -0.86 0.54
C ALA A 31 -2.17 -0.50 1.59
N ILE A 32 -2.29 -1.08 2.77
CA ILE A 32 -1.35 -0.84 3.86
C ILE A 32 -0.60 -2.13 4.13
N PHE A 33 0.72 -2.06 4.10
CA PHE A 33 1.61 -3.21 4.22
C PHE A 33 2.38 -3.20 5.52
N ASN A 34 2.57 -4.37 6.11
CA ASN A 34 3.47 -4.55 7.24
C ASN A 34 4.62 -5.45 6.80
N LEU A 35 5.83 -4.88 6.78
CA LEU A 35 7.04 -5.61 6.40
C LEU A 35 8.02 -5.53 7.55
N ASN A 36 7.98 -6.52 8.45
CA ASN A 36 8.84 -6.57 9.63
C ASN A 36 8.68 -5.34 10.51
N ASP A 37 7.43 -4.97 10.80
CA ASP A 37 7.08 -3.81 11.62
C ASP A 37 7.41 -2.48 10.97
N LYS A 38 7.71 -2.49 9.68
CA LYS A 38 7.78 -1.27 8.90
C LYS A 38 6.52 -1.21 8.06
N PHE A 39 5.85 -0.07 8.08
CA PHE A 39 4.56 0.06 7.44
C PHE A 39 4.65 0.95 6.22
N PHE A 40 3.98 0.54 5.15
CA PHE A 40 3.98 1.25 3.88
C PHE A 40 2.55 1.31 3.35
N ALA A 41 2.27 2.30 2.51
CA ALA A 41 0.96 2.43 1.90
C ALA A 41 1.12 2.78 0.44
N THR A 42 0.30 2.14 -0.41
CA THR A 42 0.27 2.41 -1.83
C THR A 42 -1.18 2.47 -2.29
N ASP A 43 -1.37 2.83 -3.56
CA ASP A 43 -2.69 2.64 -4.18
C ASP A 43 -3.09 1.18 -4.03
N LEU A 44 -4.40 0.94 -3.91
CA LEU A 44 -4.89 -0.41 -3.72
C LEU A 44 -4.84 -1.25 -5.00
N TYR A 45 -5.06 -0.61 -6.14
CA TYR A 45 -5.20 -1.35 -7.39
C TYR A 45 -3.94 -1.28 -8.24
N CYS A 46 -3.69 -2.39 -8.93
CA CYS A 46 -2.62 -2.45 -9.93
C CYS A 46 -2.88 -1.41 -11.00
N SER A 47 -1.83 -0.72 -11.47
CA SER A 47 -1.99 0.32 -12.48
C SER A 47 -2.40 -0.24 -13.83
N HIS A 48 -2.15 -1.52 -14.05
CA HIS A 48 -2.49 -2.19 -15.31
C HIS A 48 -3.94 -2.61 -15.36
N GLU A 49 -4.44 -3.14 -14.25
CA GLU A 49 -5.81 -3.64 -14.14
C GLU A 49 -6.38 -3.25 -12.80
N LYS A 50 -7.70 -3.10 -12.72
CA LYS A 50 -8.32 -2.79 -11.44
C LYS A 50 -8.46 -4.04 -10.60
N VAL A 51 -7.32 -4.54 -10.14
CA VAL A 51 -7.22 -5.74 -9.32
C VAL A 51 -6.54 -5.35 -8.02
N SER A 52 -7.13 -5.75 -6.90
CA SER A 52 -6.60 -5.39 -5.59
C SER A 52 -5.25 -6.04 -5.33
N LEU A 53 -4.29 -5.24 -4.89
CA LEU A 53 -2.98 -5.77 -4.51
C LEU A 53 -3.05 -6.60 -3.23
N CYS A 54 -4.16 -6.49 -2.48
CA CYS A 54 -4.35 -7.32 -1.30
C CYS A 54 -4.46 -8.80 -1.65
N ASP A 55 -4.80 -9.11 -2.91
CA ASP A 55 -4.85 -10.49 -3.37
C ASP A 55 -3.53 -10.94 -3.98
N GLY A 56 -2.52 -10.09 -3.96
CA GLY A 56 -1.23 -10.38 -4.56
C GLY A 56 -0.27 -11.07 -3.61
N PHE A 57 0.97 -11.17 -4.04
CA PHE A 57 1.99 -11.89 -3.30
C PHE A 57 3.12 -10.97 -2.90
N ILE A 58 3.41 -10.91 -1.60
CA ILE A 58 4.51 -10.09 -1.08
C ILE A 58 5.79 -10.89 -1.14
N ASN A 59 6.86 -10.27 -1.64
CA ASN A 59 8.16 -10.87 -1.67
C ASN A 59 9.19 -9.78 -1.33
N GLY A 60 9.60 -9.73 -0.05
CA GLY A 60 10.46 -8.67 0.42
C GLY A 60 9.79 -7.33 0.28
N ASP A 61 10.43 -6.41 -0.43
CA ASP A 61 9.89 -5.05 -0.64
C ASP A 61 9.13 -4.96 -1.96
N SER A 62 8.52 -6.07 -2.38
CA SER A 62 7.76 -6.05 -3.63
C SER A 62 6.43 -6.74 -3.45
N ILE A 63 5.47 -6.36 -4.30
CA ILE A 63 4.14 -6.95 -4.35
C ILE A 63 3.86 -7.37 -5.78
N GLU A 64 3.53 -8.64 -5.95
CA GLU A 64 3.20 -9.16 -7.28
C GLU A 64 1.69 -9.12 -7.46
N CYS A 65 1.25 -8.48 -8.55
CA CYS A 65 -0.16 -8.40 -8.89
C CYS A 65 -0.67 -9.82 -9.17
N PRO A 66 -1.85 -10.19 -8.66
CA PRO A 66 -2.37 -11.55 -8.87
C PRO A 66 -2.74 -11.80 -10.32
N LEU A 67 -2.88 -10.75 -11.13
CA LEU A 67 -3.25 -10.88 -12.52
C LEU A 67 -2.08 -10.41 -13.37
N HIS A 68 -1.59 -11.27 -14.29
CA HIS A 68 -0.50 -10.97 -15.22
C HIS A 68 0.87 -10.84 -14.56
N GLN A 69 0.96 -11.04 -13.25
CA GLN A 69 2.24 -11.12 -12.54
C GLN A 69 3.12 -9.88 -12.65
N GLY A 70 2.51 -8.69 -12.78
CA GLY A 70 3.27 -7.47 -12.68
C GLY A 70 3.77 -7.27 -11.26
N VAL A 71 4.93 -6.63 -11.10
CA VAL A 71 5.53 -6.46 -9.78
C VAL A 71 5.81 -4.98 -9.52
N PHE A 72 5.45 -4.52 -8.33
CA PHE A 72 5.70 -3.15 -7.87
C PHE A 72 6.56 -3.17 -6.64
N LYS A 73 7.41 -2.15 -6.50
CA LYS A 73 8.17 -1.97 -5.28
C LYS A 73 7.25 -1.31 -4.25
N ILE A 74 7.11 -1.94 -3.09
CA ILE A 74 6.14 -1.48 -2.09
C ILE A 74 6.50 -0.10 -1.55
N SER A 75 7.78 0.15 -1.29
CA SER A 75 8.19 1.41 -0.66
C SER A 75 8.08 2.61 -1.58
N THR A 76 8.08 2.42 -2.90
CA THR A 76 8.08 3.54 -3.84
C THR A 76 6.94 3.51 -4.84
N GLY A 77 6.34 2.34 -5.08
CA GLY A 77 5.30 2.17 -6.09
C GLY A 77 5.84 1.96 -7.49
N GLU A 78 7.16 1.90 -7.64
CA GLU A 78 7.76 1.75 -8.97
C GLU A 78 7.46 0.38 -9.55
N VAL A 79 7.31 0.34 -10.88
CA VAL A 79 7.13 -0.93 -11.59
C VAL A 79 8.47 -1.64 -11.63
N LEU A 80 8.50 -2.89 -11.16
CA LEU A 80 9.70 -3.70 -11.25
C LEU A 80 9.61 -4.72 -12.37
N GLU A 81 8.39 -5.18 -12.70
CA GLU A 81 8.18 -6.12 -13.80
C GLU A 81 6.89 -5.83 -14.51
N SER A 82 6.95 -5.90 -15.86
CA SER A 82 5.77 -5.69 -16.69
C SER A 82 4.74 -6.80 -16.44
N PRO A 83 3.49 -6.65 -16.88
CA PRO A 83 3.02 -5.75 -17.92
C PRO A 83 2.69 -4.32 -17.50
N PRO A 84 2.50 -3.97 -16.20
CA PRO A 84 2.23 -2.56 -15.91
C PRO A 84 3.37 -1.68 -16.40
N THR A 85 3.02 -0.53 -16.96
CA THR A 85 4.02 0.44 -17.41
C THR A 85 4.01 1.69 -16.56
N GLU A 86 3.01 1.84 -15.69
CA GLU A 86 2.89 3.00 -14.82
C GLU A 86 3.01 2.58 -13.37
N LYS A 87 3.74 3.39 -12.61
CA LYS A 87 3.88 3.12 -11.19
C LYS A 87 2.54 3.39 -10.49
N ILE A 88 2.41 2.83 -9.29
CA ILE A 88 1.32 3.20 -8.40
C ILE A 88 1.84 4.24 -7.42
N GLN A 89 0.91 4.97 -6.80
CA GLN A 89 1.28 6.01 -5.84
C GLN A 89 1.70 5.35 -4.52
N ALA A 90 2.82 5.80 -3.96
CA ALA A 90 3.20 5.42 -2.60
C ALA A 90 2.93 6.62 -1.69
N TYR A 91 2.44 6.34 -0.49
CA TYR A 91 2.05 7.37 0.47
C TYR A 91 2.95 7.33 1.67
N GLU A 92 3.23 8.49 2.27
CA GLU A 92 4.00 8.53 3.50
C GLU A 92 3.20 7.93 4.65
N VAL A 93 3.89 7.25 5.54
CA VAL A 93 3.27 6.58 6.67
C VAL A 93 4.02 6.97 7.94
N LYS A 94 3.29 7.16 9.02
CA LYS A 94 3.88 7.32 10.35
C LYS A 94 3.05 6.56 11.36
N ILE A 95 3.67 6.24 12.49
CA ILE A 95 3.01 5.52 13.57
C ILE A 95 2.92 6.44 14.77
N GLU A 96 1.71 6.58 15.33
CA GLU A 96 1.48 7.32 16.57
C GLU A 96 0.45 6.57 17.39
N ASP A 97 0.76 6.35 18.66
CA ASP A 97 -0.16 5.68 19.60
C ASP A 97 -0.64 4.34 19.04
N ASN A 98 0.26 3.61 18.39
CA ASN A 98 -0.03 2.30 17.79
C ASN A 98 -0.97 2.36 16.59
N TYR A 99 -1.27 3.55 16.08
CA TYR A 99 -2.08 3.69 14.88
C TYR A 99 -1.23 4.06 13.69
N ILE A 100 -1.64 3.56 12.54
CA ILE A 100 -0.98 3.86 11.27
C ILE A 100 -1.65 5.08 10.67
N PHE A 101 -0.85 6.12 10.42
CA PHE A 101 -1.32 7.33 9.75
C PHE A 101 -0.74 7.38 8.36
N VAL A 102 -1.56 7.74 7.39
CA VAL A 102 -1.16 7.80 5.99
C VAL A 102 -1.39 9.23 5.51
N LYS A 103 -0.39 9.76 4.81
CA LYS A 103 -0.48 11.13 4.30
C LYS A 103 -0.90 11.10 2.84
N ASP A 104 -1.94 11.86 2.54
CA ASP A 104 -2.41 12.02 1.16
C ASP A 104 -2.50 13.51 0.88
N ASP A 105 -1.56 14.02 0.12
CA ASP A 105 -1.50 15.44 -0.22
C ASP A 105 -2.52 15.82 -1.28
#